data_1500e1456dcd7ce631ba92ff30e53243
#
_entry.id   1500e1456dcd7ce631ba92ff30e53243
#
_cell.length_a   1.000
_cell.length_b   1.000
_cell.length_c   1.000
_cell.angle_alpha   90.00
_cell.angle_beta   90.00
_cell.angle_gamma   90.00
#
_symmetry.space_group_name_H-M   'P 1'
#
loop_
_entity.id
_entity.type
_entity.pdbx_description
1 polymer ?
#
loop_
_entity_poly.entity_id
_entity_poly.type
_entity_poly.pdbx_seq_one_letter_code
_entity_poly.pdbx_strand_id
1 'polypeptide(L)'
;VEDTIAAIDGRTIHTYHTEGAGGGHAPDLLKVASLANVLPSSTNPTLPFGINSQAELFDMIMVCHNLNPKIPSDVAFAESRVRPETQAAENILHDLGVISMISSDSQAMGRVGENFLRAFQMASYMKQVRGKLAEDSADNDNFRVLRYLAKLTINPALTYGFSEVLGSVEKGKMADLVLWEPAFFGTKPKLVIKGGMINWANMGDPNASLPTPQPVYYRPMYGSFGSAMPKSCISFVSRASHDAGIKEKYGLQRIVYPVHGCRQIGTRP
;
A
#
# COMPACT_ATOMS: atom_id res chain seq x y z
N VAL A 1 -16.36 15.72 10.32
CA VAL A 1 -15.16 15.13 10.93
C VAL A 1 -15.38 14.93 12.43
N GLU A 2 -15.78 15.95 13.18
CA GLU A 2 -15.95 15.86 14.65
C GLU A 2 -16.98 14.80 15.05
N ASP A 3 -18.14 14.75 14.40
CA ASP A 3 -19.17 13.74 14.66
C ASP A 3 -18.68 12.32 14.37
N THR A 4 -17.84 12.17 13.33
CA THR A 4 -17.21 10.88 13.00
C THR A 4 -16.22 10.48 14.09
N ILE A 5 -15.38 11.41 14.56
CA ILE A 5 -14.43 11.17 15.65
C ILE A 5 -15.18 10.76 16.93
N ALA A 6 -16.27 11.46 17.26
CA ALA A 6 -17.11 11.12 18.39
C ALA A 6 -17.75 9.73 18.28
N ALA A 7 -18.23 9.38 17.07
CA ALA A 7 -18.82 8.07 16.81
C ALA A 7 -17.81 6.92 16.87
N ILE A 8 -16.55 7.18 16.54
CA ILE A 8 -15.46 6.19 16.66
C ILE A 8 -15.19 5.86 18.13
N ASP A 9 -15.33 6.83 19.02
CA ASP A 9 -15.24 6.66 20.46
C ASP A 9 -13.96 5.91 20.90
N GLY A 10 -12.81 6.37 20.42
CA GLY A 10 -11.49 5.81 20.76
C GLY A 10 -11.20 4.41 20.20
N ARG A 11 -12.11 3.81 19.46
CA ARG A 11 -11.87 2.51 18.79
C ARG A 11 -10.83 2.66 17.69
N THR A 12 -9.99 1.63 17.48
CA THR A 12 -9.02 1.63 16.39
C THR A 12 -9.73 1.60 15.04
N ILE A 13 -9.36 2.52 14.16
CA ILE A 13 -9.93 2.64 12.82
C ILE A 13 -8.84 2.89 11.78
N HIS A 14 -9.00 2.27 10.62
CA HIS A 14 -8.24 2.62 9.42
C HIS A 14 -9.00 3.67 8.61
N THR A 15 -8.33 4.74 8.24
CA THR A 15 -8.89 5.80 7.39
C THR A 15 -8.20 5.81 6.03
N TYR A 16 -9.01 5.82 4.96
CA TYR A 16 -8.54 6.03 3.58
C TYR A 16 -8.62 7.51 3.23
N HIS A 17 -7.82 7.94 2.25
CA HIS A 17 -7.78 9.34 1.80
C HIS A 17 -7.69 10.32 2.96
N THR A 18 -6.84 10.02 3.92
CA THR A 18 -6.71 10.84 5.14
C THR A 18 -6.23 12.26 4.83
N GLU A 19 -5.59 12.47 3.71
CA GLU A 19 -5.22 13.80 3.19
C GLU A 19 -6.43 14.62 2.70
N GLY A 20 -7.59 14.00 2.53
CA GLY A 20 -8.84 14.66 2.14
C GLY A 20 -9.18 14.60 0.65
N ALA A 21 -8.33 14.08 -0.24
CA ALA A 21 -8.60 14.02 -1.68
C ALA A 21 -9.89 13.25 -2.02
N GLY A 22 -10.16 12.13 -1.34
CA GLY A 22 -11.40 11.37 -1.51
C GLY A 22 -12.64 12.03 -0.89
N GLY A 23 -12.46 12.87 0.10
CA GLY A 23 -13.52 13.52 0.86
C GLY A 23 -14.09 14.79 0.25
N GLY A 24 -13.40 15.39 -0.72
CA GLY A 24 -13.84 16.60 -1.43
C GLY A 24 -14.00 17.84 -0.56
N HIS A 25 -14.91 17.79 0.39
CA HIS A 25 -15.31 18.95 1.21
C HIS A 25 -14.76 18.93 2.64
N ALA A 26 -13.86 18.05 2.96
CA ALA A 26 -13.30 17.88 4.31
C ALA A 26 -11.78 18.05 4.35
N PRO A 27 -11.25 19.26 4.08
CA PRO A 27 -9.80 19.50 4.14
C PRO A 27 -9.25 19.33 5.56
N ASP A 28 -10.09 19.48 6.56
CA ASP A 28 -9.80 19.26 7.97
C ASP A 28 -9.79 17.77 8.37
N LEU A 29 -10.07 16.86 7.44
CA LEU A 29 -9.96 15.42 7.67
C LEU A 29 -8.57 15.02 8.14
N LEU A 30 -7.53 15.73 7.75
CA LEU A 30 -6.16 15.55 8.24
C LEU A 30 -6.05 15.55 9.77
N LYS A 31 -6.96 16.18 10.49
CA LYS A 31 -6.99 16.16 11.97
C LYS A 31 -7.01 14.75 12.53
N VAL A 32 -7.68 13.81 11.86
CA VAL A 32 -7.76 12.42 12.33
C VAL A 32 -6.39 11.75 12.43
N ALA A 33 -5.42 12.19 11.65
CA ALA A 33 -4.05 11.66 11.69
C ALA A 33 -3.30 11.99 13.01
N SER A 34 -3.83 12.94 13.80
CA SER A 34 -3.30 13.25 15.15
C SER A 34 -3.82 12.31 16.23
N LEU A 35 -4.84 11.50 15.93
CA LEU A 35 -5.46 10.60 16.89
C LEU A 35 -4.71 9.29 16.96
N ALA A 36 -4.33 8.89 18.16
CA ALA A 36 -3.54 7.67 18.38
C ALA A 36 -4.25 6.37 17.99
N ASN A 37 -5.58 6.38 17.90
CA ASN A 37 -6.41 5.24 17.50
C ASN A 37 -6.71 5.18 15.99
N VAL A 38 -6.18 6.12 15.20
CA VAL A 38 -6.37 6.17 13.74
C VAL A 38 -5.13 5.66 13.03
N LEU A 39 -5.34 4.79 12.06
CA LEU A 39 -4.34 4.23 11.16
C LEU A 39 -4.51 4.87 9.78
N PRO A 40 -3.80 5.99 9.50
CA PRO A 40 -4.07 6.78 8.31
C PRO A 40 -3.39 6.20 7.06
N SER A 41 -4.10 6.24 5.95
CA SER A 41 -3.54 5.94 4.63
C SER A 41 -3.92 6.99 3.59
N SER A 42 -3.10 7.09 2.56
CA SER A 42 -3.42 7.79 1.33
C SER A 42 -3.20 6.90 0.10
N THR A 43 -3.62 7.36 -1.07
CA THR A 43 -3.53 6.60 -2.31
C THR A 43 -2.47 7.14 -3.25
N ASN A 44 -1.90 6.27 -4.08
CA ASN A 44 -0.76 6.61 -4.92
C ASN A 44 -1.05 7.49 -6.17
N PRO A 45 -2.27 7.65 -6.69
CA PRO A 45 -2.49 8.42 -7.92
C PRO A 45 -1.90 9.82 -7.93
N THR A 46 -1.89 10.48 -6.78
CA THR A 46 -1.41 11.86 -6.60
C THR A 46 0.02 11.96 -6.09
N LEU A 47 0.69 10.84 -5.87
CA LEU A 47 2.03 10.77 -5.28
C LEU A 47 3.14 10.56 -6.33
N PRO A 48 4.28 11.23 -6.17
CA PRO A 48 4.46 12.45 -5.38
C PRO A 48 3.73 13.65 -6.01
N PHE A 49 3.24 14.58 -5.19
CA PHE A 49 2.67 15.82 -5.68
C PHE A 49 3.76 16.65 -6.38
N GLY A 50 3.48 17.06 -7.60
CA GLY A 50 4.38 17.83 -8.45
C GLY A 50 3.60 18.73 -9.40
N ILE A 51 4.26 19.31 -10.39
CA ILE A 51 3.71 20.35 -11.29
C ILE A 51 2.41 19.91 -11.97
N ASN A 52 2.34 18.66 -12.42
CA ASN A 52 1.19 18.16 -13.18
C ASN A 52 0.14 17.42 -12.31
N SER A 53 0.39 17.21 -11.02
CA SER A 53 -0.46 16.36 -10.19
C SER A 53 -1.89 16.85 -10.08
N GLN A 54 -2.09 18.16 -10.06
CA GLN A 54 -3.41 18.77 -9.99
C GLN A 54 -4.23 18.49 -11.25
N ALA A 55 -3.64 18.71 -12.43
CA ALA A 55 -4.29 18.44 -13.70
C ALA A 55 -4.55 16.94 -13.90
N GLU A 56 -3.58 16.09 -13.57
CA GLU A 56 -3.75 14.63 -13.62
C GLU A 56 -4.88 14.15 -12.72
N LEU A 57 -4.96 14.66 -11.49
CA LEU A 57 -6.03 14.29 -10.56
C LEU A 57 -7.40 14.74 -11.08
N PHE A 58 -7.49 15.97 -11.61
CA PHE A 58 -8.73 16.47 -12.19
C PHE A 58 -9.22 15.57 -13.33
N ASP A 59 -8.34 15.26 -14.29
CA ASP A 59 -8.67 14.40 -15.42
C ASP A 59 -9.06 12.99 -14.96
N MET A 60 -8.36 12.44 -13.97
CA MET A 60 -8.68 11.15 -13.41
C MET A 60 -10.07 11.15 -12.74
N ILE A 61 -10.42 12.19 -11.98
CA ILE A 61 -11.74 12.30 -11.36
C ILE A 61 -12.82 12.38 -12.45
N MET A 62 -12.61 13.19 -13.47
CA MET A 62 -13.56 13.29 -14.60
C MET A 62 -13.83 11.94 -15.25
N VAL A 63 -12.76 11.18 -15.52
CA VAL A 63 -12.88 9.86 -16.18
C VAL A 63 -13.46 8.80 -15.24
N CYS A 64 -12.92 8.66 -14.04
CA CYS A 64 -13.28 7.57 -13.13
C CYS A 64 -14.68 7.73 -12.53
N HIS A 65 -15.19 8.95 -12.43
CA HIS A 65 -16.56 9.22 -12.00
C HIS A 65 -17.54 9.37 -13.16
N ASN A 66 -17.09 9.12 -14.39
CA ASN A 66 -17.91 9.23 -15.60
C ASN A 66 -18.58 10.63 -15.75
N LEU A 67 -17.81 11.67 -15.45
CA LEU A 67 -18.26 13.04 -15.50
C LEU A 67 -18.13 13.61 -16.91
N ASN A 68 -18.98 14.59 -17.22
CA ASN A 68 -18.98 15.23 -18.52
C ASN A 68 -18.39 16.66 -18.43
N PRO A 69 -17.28 16.96 -19.12
CA PRO A 69 -16.65 18.28 -19.07
C PRO A 69 -17.53 19.43 -19.64
N LYS A 70 -18.63 19.10 -20.32
CA LYS A 70 -19.61 20.07 -20.83
C LYS A 70 -20.71 20.40 -19.83
N ILE A 71 -20.77 19.69 -18.69
CA ILE A 71 -21.77 19.91 -17.64
C ILE A 71 -21.09 20.66 -16.49
N PRO A 72 -21.50 21.91 -16.20
CA PRO A 72 -20.87 22.73 -15.16
C PRO A 72 -20.86 22.11 -13.78
N SER A 73 -21.94 21.40 -13.39
CA SER A 73 -22.01 20.70 -12.09
C SER A 73 -21.02 19.56 -11.97
N ASP A 74 -20.70 18.87 -13.06
CA ASP A 74 -19.74 17.78 -13.08
C ASP A 74 -18.32 18.32 -12.93
N VAL A 75 -18.02 19.42 -13.63
CA VAL A 75 -16.75 20.13 -13.50
C VAL A 75 -16.56 20.65 -12.07
N ALA A 76 -17.58 21.30 -11.50
CA ALA A 76 -17.53 21.80 -10.14
C ALA A 76 -17.35 20.69 -9.11
N PHE A 77 -17.94 19.51 -9.34
CA PHE A 77 -17.70 18.33 -8.51
C PHE A 77 -16.24 17.91 -8.57
N ALA A 78 -15.64 17.77 -9.76
CA ALA A 78 -14.25 17.41 -9.91
C ALA A 78 -13.32 18.43 -9.25
N GLU A 79 -13.54 19.72 -9.50
CA GLU A 79 -12.75 20.80 -8.90
C GLU A 79 -12.82 20.81 -7.37
N SER A 80 -13.97 20.47 -6.79
CA SER A 80 -14.12 20.39 -5.34
C SER A 80 -13.23 19.34 -4.68
N ARG A 81 -12.74 18.37 -5.45
CA ARG A 81 -11.87 17.27 -5.01
C ARG A 81 -10.38 17.55 -5.17
N VAL A 82 -10.03 18.53 -5.99
CA VAL A 82 -8.64 18.88 -6.29
C VAL A 82 -8.20 20.01 -5.37
N ARG A 83 -7.33 19.67 -4.40
CA ARG A 83 -6.85 20.62 -3.38
C ARG A 83 -5.34 20.61 -3.31
N PRO A 84 -4.67 21.56 -3.99
CA PRO A 84 -3.20 21.59 -4.06
C PRO A 84 -2.52 21.62 -2.68
N GLU A 85 -3.13 22.33 -1.73
CA GLU A 85 -2.57 22.51 -0.40
C GLU A 85 -2.52 21.19 0.38
N THR A 86 -3.59 20.41 0.34
CA THR A 86 -3.64 19.11 1.02
C THR A 86 -2.78 18.07 0.32
N GLN A 87 -2.72 18.11 -1.01
CA GLN A 87 -1.86 17.21 -1.80
C GLN A 87 -0.37 17.51 -1.58
N ALA A 88 0.01 18.78 -1.52
CA ALA A 88 1.39 19.18 -1.23
C ALA A 88 1.78 18.78 0.21
N ALA A 89 0.87 18.98 1.18
CA ALA A 89 1.07 18.57 2.56
C ALA A 89 1.21 17.05 2.70
N GLU A 90 0.54 16.26 1.88
CA GLU A 90 0.56 14.80 1.90
C GLU A 90 1.99 14.24 1.79
N ASN A 91 2.79 14.75 0.86
CA ASN A 91 4.19 14.35 0.71
C ASN A 91 4.98 14.53 2.02
N ILE A 92 4.78 15.69 2.66
CA ILE A 92 5.46 16.03 3.92
C ILE A 92 4.99 15.12 5.06
N LEU A 93 3.69 14.88 5.16
CA LEU A 93 3.11 14.02 6.18
C LEU A 93 3.56 12.56 6.03
N HIS A 94 3.73 12.08 4.81
CA HIS A 94 4.35 10.78 4.58
C HIS A 94 5.81 10.74 5.04
N ASP A 95 6.58 11.76 4.71
CA ASP A 95 8.01 11.81 5.06
C ASP A 95 8.24 11.99 6.58
N LEU A 96 7.30 12.63 7.26
CA LEU A 96 7.27 12.75 8.73
C LEU A 96 6.78 11.46 9.43
N GLY A 97 6.21 10.51 8.68
CA GLY A 97 5.64 9.28 9.27
C GLY A 97 4.21 9.44 9.78
N VAL A 98 3.58 10.60 9.62
CA VAL A 98 2.21 10.87 10.09
C VAL A 98 1.20 10.01 9.33
N ILE A 99 1.29 9.96 8.00
CA ILE A 99 0.49 9.03 7.19
C ILE A 99 1.28 7.72 7.08
N SER A 100 0.75 6.66 7.66
CA SER A 100 1.48 5.42 7.91
C SER A 100 1.40 4.39 6.79
N MET A 101 0.51 4.56 5.82
CA MET A 101 0.32 3.61 4.71
C MET A 101 0.10 4.32 3.38
N ILE A 102 0.49 3.63 2.30
CA ILE A 102 0.19 4.01 0.93
C ILE A 102 -0.59 2.87 0.29
N SER A 103 -1.80 3.17 -0.19
CA SER A 103 -2.63 2.24 -0.93
C SER A 103 -2.65 2.56 -2.43
N SER A 104 -3.14 1.61 -3.23
CA SER A 104 -3.16 1.75 -4.68
C SER A 104 -4.46 2.31 -5.23
N ASP A 105 -5.56 2.21 -4.50
CA ASP A 105 -6.92 2.50 -4.99
C ASP A 105 -7.28 1.72 -6.26
N SER A 106 -7.07 0.40 -6.25
CA SER A 106 -6.89 -0.43 -7.46
C SER A 106 -8.07 -0.51 -8.42
N GLN A 107 -9.31 -0.32 -7.97
CA GLN A 107 -10.50 -0.43 -8.82
C GLN A 107 -10.94 0.90 -9.43
N ALA A 108 -10.70 1.99 -8.77
CA ALA A 108 -11.08 3.32 -9.26
C ALA A 108 -10.00 4.32 -8.91
N MET A 109 -9.47 5.01 -9.93
CA MET A 109 -8.33 5.92 -9.90
C MET A 109 -7.01 5.24 -9.49
N GLY A 110 -6.97 3.88 -9.43
CA GLY A 110 -5.86 3.12 -8.87
C GLY A 110 -4.72 2.84 -9.85
N ARG A 111 -3.52 2.81 -9.30
CA ARG A 111 -2.27 2.48 -10.01
C ARG A 111 -1.52 1.38 -9.26
N VAL A 112 -2.14 0.20 -9.15
CA VAL A 112 -1.62 -0.91 -8.33
C VAL A 112 -0.19 -1.30 -8.70
N GLY A 113 0.16 -1.34 -9.98
CA GLY A 113 1.50 -1.67 -10.46
C GLY A 113 2.55 -0.61 -10.15
N GLU A 114 2.15 0.60 -9.81
CA GLU A 114 3.05 1.71 -9.54
C GLU A 114 3.23 2.02 -8.04
N ASN A 115 2.60 1.25 -7.16
CA ASN A 115 2.56 1.60 -5.74
C ASN A 115 3.95 1.71 -5.11
N PHE A 116 4.82 0.74 -5.36
CA PHE A 116 6.21 0.77 -4.91
C PHE A 116 7.00 1.90 -5.55
N LEU A 117 6.90 2.03 -6.87
CA LEU A 117 7.62 3.05 -7.63
C LEU A 117 7.29 4.46 -7.11
N ARG A 118 6.02 4.79 -6.98
CA ARG A 118 5.57 6.11 -6.52
C ARG A 118 5.96 6.38 -5.07
N ALA A 119 5.92 5.39 -4.21
CA ALA A 119 6.38 5.53 -2.83
C ALA A 119 7.86 5.93 -2.77
N PHE A 120 8.74 5.28 -3.55
CA PHE A 120 10.16 5.60 -3.56
C PHE A 120 10.52 6.83 -4.38
N GLN A 121 9.72 7.18 -5.40
CA GLN A 121 9.81 8.51 -6.04
C GLN A 121 9.50 9.61 -5.03
N MET A 122 8.49 9.44 -4.19
CA MET A 122 8.18 10.39 -3.12
C MET A 122 9.30 10.46 -2.08
N ALA A 123 9.86 9.32 -1.65
CA ALA A 123 10.99 9.30 -0.73
C ALA A 123 12.19 10.09 -1.29
N SER A 124 12.53 9.86 -2.56
CA SER A 124 13.60 10.58 -3.25
C SER A 124 13.30 12.08 -3.36
N TYR A 125 12.09 12.44 -3.75
CA TYR A 125 11.66 13.82 -3.84
C TYR A 125 11.72 14.54 -2.49
N MET A 126 11.25 13.89 -1.43
CA MET A 126 11.31 14.44 -0.08
C MET A 126 12.75 14.63 0.40
N LYS A 127 13.67 13.74 0.04
CA LYS A 127 15.10 13.95 0.31
C LYS A 127 15.64 15.20 -0.37
N GLN A 128 15.25 15.45 -1.63
CA GLN A 128 15.68 16.65 -2.36
C GLN A 128 15.13 17.94 -1.76
N VAL A 129 13.86 17.93 -1.35
CA VAL A 129 13.16 19.12 -0.85
C VAL A 129 13.45 19.39 0.64
N ARG A 130 13.52 18.34 1.47
CA ARG A 130 13.63 18.46 2.93
C ARG A 130 14.99 18.08 3.48
N GLY A 131 15.86 17.55 2.63
CA GLY A 131 17.16 17.07 3.05
C GLY A 131 17.09 15.73 3.78
N LYS A 132 18.12 15.45 4.56
CA LYS A 132 18.31 14.24 5.35
C LYS A 132 17.37 14.22 6.56
N LEU A 133 16.86 13.05 6.93
CA LEU A 133 16.18 12.87 8.21
C LEU A 133 17.18 12.86 9.36
N ALA A 134 16.73 13.25 10.54
CA ALA A 134 17.59 13.28 11.74
C ALA A 134 18.11 11.88 12.12
N GLU A 135 17.33 10.87 11.81
CA GLU A 135 17.62 9.46 12.11
C GLU A 135 18.50 8.78 11.06
N ASP A 136 18.69 9.39 9.90
CA ASP A 136 19.58 8.87 8.85
C ASP A 136 21.05 9.13 9.20
N SER A 137 21.94 8.20 8.85
CA SER A 137 23.38 8.38 9.06
C SER A 137 24.01 9.33 8.04
N ALA A 138 25.31 9.65 8.21
CA ALA A 138 26.04 10.48 7.24
C ALA A 138 26.08 9.84 5.84
N ASP A 139 26.12 8.51 5.79
CA ASP A 139 26.47 7.73 4.62
C ASP A 139 25.27 7.03 3.95
N ASN A 140 24.08 7.04 4.59
CA ASN A 140 22.92 6.36 4.04
C ASN A 140 21.60 6.97 4.49
N ASP A 141 20.51 6.61 3.78
CA ASP A 141 19.13 7.00 4.03
C ASP A 141 18.30 5.82 4.54
N ASN A 142 18.91 4.89 5.26
CA ASN A 142 18.27 3.63 5.64
C ASN A 142 17.02 3.84 6.48
N PHE A 143 16.98 4.85 7.33
CA PHE A 143 15.79 5.13 8.14
C PHE A 143 14.63 5.58 7.25
N ARG A 144 14.86 6.51 6.30
CA ARG A 144 13.84 6.90 5.32
C ARG A 144 13.38 5.72 4.48
N VAL A 145 14.30 4.90 3.98
CA VAL A 145 13.96 3.69 3.21
C VAL A 145 13.08 2.75 4.02
N LEU A 146 13.42 2.48 5.28
CA LEU A 146 12.62 1.62 6.17
C LEU A 146 11.25 2.22 6.46
N ARG A 147 11.14 3.54 6.65
CA ARG A 147 9.86 4.24 6.83
C ARG A 147 8.94 4.03 5.64
N TYR A 148 9.46 4.17 4.42
CA TYR A 148 8.65 3.99 3.21
C TYR A 148 8.35 2.52 2.91
N LEU A 149 9.25 1.60 3.21
CA LEU A 149 8.99 0.16 3.15
C LEU A 149 7.87 -0.24 4.13
N ALA A 150 7.91 0.26 5.36
CA ALA A 150 6.90 -0.06 6.36
C ALA A 150 5.49 0.30 5.89
N LYS A 151 5.32 1.40 5.14
CA LYS A 151 4.02 1.83 4.58
C LYS A 151 3.41 0.85 3.58
N LEU A 152 4.24 0.01 2.98
CA LEU A 152 3.86 -0.95 1.93
C LEU A 152 3.88 -2.40 2.44
N THR A 153 4.37 -2.64 3.64
CA THR A 153 4.61 -4.00 4.16
C THR A 153 4.02 -4.19 5.55
N ILE A 154 4.77 -3.85 6.60
CA ILE A 154 4.36 -4.19 7.97
C ILE A 154 3.17 -3.34 8.46
N ASN A 155 3.07 -2.07 8.08
CA ASN A 155 1.97 -1.22 8.55
C ASN A 155 0.60 -1.70 8.03
N PRO A 156 0.41 -2.01 6.72
CA PRO A 156 -0.82 -2.67 6.27
C PRO A 156 -1.04 -4.03 6.94
N ALA A 157 0.01 -4.82 7.17
CA ALA A 157 -0.14 -6.11 7.82
C ALA A 157 -0.67 -5.97 9.26
N LEU A 158 -0.18 -4.98 10.02
CA LEU A 158 -0.69 -4.63 11.35
C LEU A 158 -2.15 -4.17 11.27
N THR A 159 -2.45 -3.28 10.34
CA THR A 159 -3.80 -2.70 10.16
C THR A 159 -4.85 -3.76 9.87
N TYR A 160 -4.52 -4.74 9.06
CA TYR A 160 -5.44 -5.82 8.67
C TYR A 160 -5.35 -7.08 9.55
N GLY A 161 -4.50 -7.09 10.58
CA GLY A 161 -4.46 -8.14 11.59
C GLY A 161 -3.78 -9.44 11.17
N PHE A 162 -2.82 -9.37 10.26
CA PHE A 162 -2.04 -10.54 9.83
C PHE A 162 -0.51 -10.39 9.91
N SER A 163 -0.06 -9.42 10.70
CA SER A 163 1.38 -9.14 10.89
C SER A 163 2.17 -10.28 11.52
N GLU A 164 1.52 -11.22 12.19
CA GLU A 164 2.18 -12.42 12.72
C GLU A 164 2.60 -13.40 11.60
N VAL A 165 1.97 -13.29 10.43
CA VAL A 165 2.16 -14.23 9.32
C VAL A 165 3.00 -13.62 8.20
N LEU A 166 2.86 -12.31 7.94
CA LEU A 166 3.56 -11.62 6.87
C LEU A 166 3.80 -10.13 7.19
N GLY A 167 4.41 -9.41 6.28
CA GLY A 167 4.68 -7.97 6.40
C GLY A 167 6.11 -7.63 6.84
N SER A 168 6.89 -8.61 7.31
CA SER A 168 8.31 -8.44 7.65
C SER A 168 9.11 -9.72 7.36
N VAL A 169 10.42 -9.56 7.23
CA VAL A 169 11.35 -10.69 7.01
C VAL A 169 11.78 -11.22 8.38
N GLU A 170 11.03 -12.19 8.87
CA GLU A 170 11.25 -12.81 10.18
C GLU A 170 11.06 -14.32 10.09
N LYS A 171 11.82 -15.08 10.91
CA LYS A 171 11.69 -16.54 11.00
C LYS A 171 10.28 -16.91 11.49
N GLY A 172 9.65 -17.82 10.76
CA GLY A 172 8.29 -18.29 11.06
C GLY A 172 7.19 -17.58 10.27
N LYS A 173 7.50 -16.48 9.60
CA LYS A 173 6.56 -15.81 8.67
C LYS A 173 6.61 -16.43 7.29
N MET A 174 5.58 -16.17 6.49
CA MET A 174 5.51 -16.63 5.11
C MET A 174 6.64 -16.02 4.28
N ALA A 175 7.25 -16.83 3.44
CA ALA A 175 8.33 -16.40 2.55
C ALA A 175 7.77 -15.65 1.32
N ASP A 176 7.17 -14.50 1.57
CA ASP A 176 6.78 -13.50 0.57
C ASP A 176 7.90 -12.46 0.49
N LEU A 177 8.80 -12.62 -0.47
CA LEU A 177 10.06 -11.89 -0.52
C LEU A 177 10.26 -11.24 -1.89
N VAL A 178 10.92 -10.10 -1.90
CA VAL A 178 11.34 -9.43 -3.14
C VAL A 178 12.84 -9.18 -3.07
N LEU A 179 13.55 -9.61 -4.10
CA LEU A 179 14.97 -9.33 -4.27
C LEU A 179 15.13 -8.17 -5.24
N TRP A 180 15.97 -7.22 -4.85
CA TRP A 180 16.26 -6.03 -5.63
C TRP A 180 17.75 -5.92 -5.95
N GLU A 181 18.07 -5.48 -7.15
CA GLU A 181 19.36 -4.84 -7.40
C GLU A 181 19.31 -3.45 -6.77
N PRO A 182 20.30 -3.04 -5.96
CA PRO A 182 20.26 -1.74 -5.27
C PRO A 182 20.02 -0.54 -6.20
N ALA A 183 20.59 -0.56 -7.40
CA ALA A 183 20.41 0.50 -8.39
C ALA A 183 18.98 0.61 -8.94
N PHE A 184 18.16 -0.43 -8.79
CA PHE A 184 16.76 -0.50 -9.27
C PHE A 184 15.78 -0.67 -8.13
N PHE A 185 16.19 -0.37 -6.91
CA PHE A 185 15.36 -0.51 -5.73
C PHE A 185 14.06 0.30 -5.85
N GLY A 186 12.95 -0.34 -5.55
CA GLY A 186 11.62 0.28 -5.66
C GLY A 186 11.07 0.35 -7.08
N THR A 187 11.90 0.14 -8.12
CA THR A 187 11.49 0.32 -9.52
C THR A 187 11.33 -1.02 -10.24
N LYS A 188 12.35 -1.87 -10.18
CA LYS A 188 12.40 -3.12 -10.94
C LYS A 188 12.96 -4.23 -10.06
N PRO A 189 12.12 -5.13 -9.55
CA PRO A 189 12.61 -6.27 -8.79
C PRO A 189 13.39 -7.24 -9.68
N LYS A 190 14.34 -7.96 -9.09
CA LYS A 190 15.06 -9.05 -9.74
C LYS A 190 14.29 -10.36 -9.65
N LEU A 191 13.66 -10.58 -8.51
CA LEU A 191 12.92 -11.80 -8.21
C LEU A 191 11.81 -11.50 -7.21
N VAL A 192 10.63 -12.09 -7.43
CA VAL A 192 9.51 -12.07 -6.48
C VAL A 192 9.20 -13.51 -6.08
N ILE A 193 9.26 -13.77 -4.78
CA ILE A 193 8.94 -15.06 -4.17
C ILE A 193 7.61 -14.91 -3.43
N LYS A 194 6.71 -15.83 -3.67
CA LYS A 194 5.41 -15.92 -3.00
C LYS A 194 5.26 -17.28 -2.33
N GLY A 195 5.13 -17.27 -1.01
CA GLY A 195 5.03 -18.52 -0.24
C GLY A 195 6.22 -19.46 -0.43
N GLY A 196 7.41 -18.93 -0.64
CA GLY A 196 8.62 -19.72 -0.91
C GLY A 196 8.82 -20.16 -2.36
N MET A 197 7.91 -19.79 -3.27
CA MET A 197 7.97 -20.16 -4.69
C MET A 197 8.24 -18.93 -5.55
N ILE A 198 9.08 -19.06 -6.58
CA ILE A 198 9.34 -17.98 -7.53
C ILE A 198 8.05 -17.71 -8.30
N ASN A 199 7.52 -16.50 -8.16
CA ASN A 199 6.30 -16.05 -8.82
C ASN A 199 6.58 -15.13 -10.01
N TRP A 200 7.72 -14.45 -9.98
CA TRP A 200 8.14 -13.54 -11.02
C TRP A 200 9.67 -13.42 -10.99
N ALA A 201 10.30 -13.37 -12.14
CA ALA A 201 11.75 -13.21 -12.28
C ALA A 201 12.08 -12.46 -13.56
N ASN A 202 13.27 -11.87 -13.62
CA ASN A 202 13.84 -11.46 -14.89
C ASN A 202 14.06 -12.69 -15.78
N MET A 203 13.96 -12.52 -17.09
CA MET A 203 14.26 -13.58 -18.03
C MET A 203 15.68 -14.09 -17.82
N GLY A 204 15.81 -15.41 -17.61
CA GLY A 204 16.94 -16.02 -16.95
C GLY A 204 18.25 -16.04 -17.72
N ASP A 205 18.35 -16.67 -18.84
CA ASP A 205 19.66 -16.89 -19.45
C ASP A 205 20.12 -15.65 -20.23
N PRO A 206 21.26 -15.03 -19.85
CA PRO A 206 21.79 -13.86 -20.54
C PRO A 206 22.23 -14.14 -21.99
N ASN A 207 22.24 -15.39 -22.39
CA ASN A 207 22.64 -15.80 -23.73
C ASN A 207 21.64 -15.46 -24.83
N ALA A 208 20.37 -15.29 -24.53
CA ALA A 208 19.32 -15.26 -25.56
C ALA A 208 18.87 -13.86 -25.95
N SER A 209 18.88 -12.89 -25.04
CA SER A 209 18.35 -11.54 -25.29
C SER A 209 18.55 -10.64 -24.08
N LEU A 210 18.14 -9.38 -24.22
CA LEU A 210 18.07 -8.46 -23.10
C LEU A 210 17.15 -9.03 -22.00
N PRO A 211 17.57 -9.05 -20.73
CA PRO A 211 16.75 -9.52 -19.64
C PRO A 211 15.46 -8.72 -19.56
N THR A 212 14.34 -9.35 -19.80
CA THR A 212 13.02 -8.76 -19.64
C THR A 212 12.30 -9.38 -18.47
N PRO A 213 11.55 -8.60 -17.68
CA PRO A 213 10.73 -9.14 -16.61
C PRO A 213 9.67 -10.09 -17.19
N GLN A 214 9.55 -11.28 -16.60
CA GLN A 214 8.51 -12.21 -16.98
C GLN A 214 7.84 -12.80 -15.75
N PRO A 215 6.51 -12.83 -15.69
CA PRO A 215 5.80 -13.54 -14.65
C PRO A 215 6.02 -15.05 -14.79
N VAL A 216 6.15 -15.72 -13.64
CA VAL A 216 6.20 -17.19 -13.61
C VAL A 216 4.79 -17.69 -13.37
N TYR A 217 4.21 -18.37 -14.38
CA TYR A 217 2.88 -18.97 -14.27
C TYR A 217 2.99 -20.46 -14.04
N TYR A 218 2.41 -20.91 -12.95
CA TYR A 218 2.27 -22.33 -12.69
C TYR A 218 0.99 -22.86 -13.29
N ARG A 219 1.11 -23.92 -14.09
CA ARG A 219 -0.03 -24.61 -14.66
C ARG A 219 -0.32 -25.86 -13.84
N PRO A 220 -1.42 -25.92 -13.07
CA PRO A 220 -1.70 -27.04 -12.18
C PRO A 220 -1.70 -28.40 -12.89
N MET A 221 -2.16 -28.45 -14.12
CA MET A 221 -2.19 -29.69 -14.90
C MET A 221 -0.82 -30.18 -15.40
N TYR A 222 0.18 -29.31 -15.45
CA TYR A 222 1.55 -29.64 -15.87
C TYR A 222 2.57 -29.41 -14.77
N GLY A 223 2.15 -28.81 -13.68
CA GLY A 223 3.03 -28.49 -12.56
C GLY A 223 3.15 -29.66 -11.60
N SER A 224 4.36 -29.99 -11.17
CA SER A 224 4.63 -30.98 -10.15
C SER A 224 4.69 -30.35 -8.76
N PHE A 225 3.72 -29.50 -8.42
CA PHE A 225 3.71 -28.85 -7.11
C PHE A 225 3.32 -29.77 -5.97
N GLY A 226 2.64 -30.87 -6.27
CA GLY A 226 2.07 -31.74 -5.25
C GLY A 226 1.19 -30.94 -4.27
N SER A 227 1.49 -31.05 -2.99
CA SER A 227 0.80 -30.33 -1.94
C SER A 227 1.40 -28.94 -1.61
N ALA A 228 2.36 -28.43 -2.40
CA ALA A 228 3.06 -27.19 -2.08
C ALA A 228 2.11 -25.98 -2.16
N MET A 229 1.28 -25.86 -3.19
CA MET A 229 0.35 -24.74 -3.36
C MET A 229 -0.62 -24.58 -2.19
N PRO A 230 -1.36 -25.60 -1.76
CA PRO A 230 -2.22 -25.50 -0.58
C PRO A 230 -1.46 -25.11 0.68
N LYS A 231 -0.24 -25.58 0.88
CA LYS A 231 0.59 -25.28 2.04
C LYS A 231 1.19 -23.87 2.02
N SER A 232 1.38 -23.28 0.85
CA SER A 232 1.92 -21.93 0.67
C SER A 232 0.84 -20.87 0.54
N CYS A 233 -0.45 -21.23 0.50
CA CYS A 233 -1.56 -20.31 0.40
C CYS A 233 -2.29 -20.18 1.74
N ILE A 234 -2.53 -18.94 2.16
CA ILE A 234 -3.30 -18.63 3.36
C ILE A 234 -4.60 -17.91 2.97
N SER A 235 -5.70 -18.30 3.59
CA SER A 235 -6.95 -17.53 3.59
C SER A 235 -7.10 -16.85 4.94
N PHE A 236 -7.09 -15.54 4.95
CA PHE A 236 -7.35 -14.75 6.15
C PHE A 236 -8.86 -14.63 6.33
N VAL A 237 -9.34 -14.94 7.51
CA VAL A 237 -10.78 -14.94 7.84
C VAL A 237 -11.03 -14.24 9.17
N SER A 238 -12.26 -13.79 9.40
CA SER A 238 -12.63 -13.30 10.72
C SER A 238 -12.57 -14.44 11.76
N ARG A 239 -12.37 -14.09 13.02
CA ARG A 239 -12.40 -15.08 14.10
C ARG A 239 -13.74 -15.85 14.13
N ALA A 240 -14.84 -15.13 13.97
CA ALA A 240 -16.17 -15.74 13.92
C ALA A 240 -16.29 -16.80 12.80
N SER A 241 -15.74 -16.49 11.61
CA SER A 241 -15.74 -17.46 10.50
C SER A 241 -14.83 -18.65 10.77
N HIS A 242 -13.67 -18.41 11.39
CA HIS A 242 -12.75 -19.49 11.80
C HIS A 242 -13.41 -20.42 12.81
N ASP A 243 -14.00 -19.85 13.86
CA ASP A 243 -14.64 -20.61 14.93
C ASP A 243 -15.92 -21.34 14.45
N ALA A 244 -16.55 -20.85 13.38
CA ALA A 244 -17.66 -21.51 12.70
C ALA A 244 -17.21 -22.66 11.75
N GLY A 245 -15.94 -23.02 11.73
CA GLY A 245 -15.42 -24.16 10.95
C GLY A 245 -15.49 -23.95 9.43
N ILE A 246 -15.21 -22.71 8.94
CA ILE A 246 -15.31 -22.37 7.51
C ILE A 246 -14.42 -23.28 6.65
N LYS A 247 -13.26 -23.72 7.17
CA LYS A 247 -12.34 -24.60 6.46
C LYS A 247 -12.98 -25.93 6.10
N GLU A 248 -13.58 -26.57 7.06
CA GLU A 248 -14.24 -27.87 6.93
C GLU A 248 -15.53 -27.74 6.12
N LYS A 249 -16.32 -26.70 6.41
CA LYS A 249 -17.60 -26.42 5.75
C LYS A 249 -17.46 -26.24 4.22
N TYR A 250 -16.37 -25.63 3.76
CA TYR A 250 -16.12 -25.39 2.34
C TYR A 250 -15.00 -26.26 1.74
N GLY A 251 -14.47 -27.24 2.49
CA GLY A 251 -13.43 -28.16 2.03
C GLY A 251 -12.14 -27.45 1.61
N LEU A 252 -11.75 -26.40 2.31
CA LEU A 252 -10.59 -25.59 1.93
C LEU A 252 -9.29 -26.35 2.18
N GLN A 253 -8.49 -26.53 1.13
CA GLN A 253 -7.19 -27.22 1.21
C GLN A 253 -6.06 -26.33 1.70
N ARG A 254 -6.26 -25.01 1.72
CA ARG A 254 -5.26 -24.02 2.16
C ARG A 254 -5.28 -23.81 3.67
N ILE A 255 -4.24 -23.15 4.16
CA ILE A 255 -4.19 -22.70 5.55
C ILE A 255 -5.26 -21.62 5.74
N VAL A 256 -6.10 -21.78 6.76
CA VAL A 256 -7.07 -20.76 7.19
C VAL A 256 -6.53 -20.12 8.45
N TYR A 257 -6.39 -18.81 8.44
CA TYR A 257 -5.81 -18.03 9.53
C TYR A 257 -6.78 -16.95 10.01
N PRO A 258 -7.17 -16.95 11.31
CA PRO A 258 -8.02 -15.90 11.84
C PRO A 258 -7.23 -14.60 12.02
N VAL A 259 -7.73 -13.50 11.48
CA VAL A 259 -7.12 -12.19 11.71
C VAL A 259 -7.37 -11.72 13.15
N HIS A 260 -6.40 -11.00 13.68
CA HIS A 260 -6.47 -10.41 15.00
C HIS A 260 -6.73 -8.91 14.88
N GLY A 261 -7.57 -8.37 15.75
CA GLY A 261 -7.75 -6.92 15.83
C GLY A 261 -6.44 -6.25 16.25
N CYS A 262 -6.15 -5.12 15.64
CA CYS A 262 -5.02 -4.28 16.04
C CYS A 262 -5.29 -3.75 17.46
N ARG A 263 -4.65 -4.33 18.46
CA ARG A 263 -4.77 -3.92 19.87
C ARG A 263 -3.71 -2.89 20.26
N GLN A 264 -2.60 -2.87 19.55
CA GLN A 264 -1.55 -1.89 19.75
C GLN A 264 -1.67 -0.85 18.64
N ILE A 265 -1.92 0.35 19.05
CA ILE A 265 -1.93 1.52 18.19
C ILE A 265 -0.49 1.85 17.89
N GLY A 266 -0.09 1.72 16.67
CA GLY A 266 1.26 2.08 16.23
C GLY A 266 1.67 1.26 15.03
N THR A 267 1.46 1.84 13.87
CA THR A 267 2.19 1.46 12.67
C THR A 267 3.65 1.88 12.85
N ARG A 268 4.56 1.15 12.22
CA ARG A 268 5.97 1.56 12.28
C ARG A 268 6.16 2.88 11.53
N PRO A 269 6.98 3.78 12.06
CA PRO A 269 7.20 5.12 11.52
C PRO A 269 7.78 5.12 10.09
#